data_28294b44994babb5d7c049399eeafde7
#
_entry.id   28294b44994babb5d7c049399eeafde7
#
_cell.length_a   1.000
_cell.length_b   1.000
_cell.length_c   1.000
_cell.angle_alpha   90.00
_cell.angle_beta   90.00
_cell.angle_gamma   90.00
#
_symmetry.space_group_name_H-M   'P 1'
#
loop_
_entity.id
_entity.type
_entity.pdbx_description
1 polymer ?
#
loop_
_entity_poly.entity_id
_entity_poly.type
_entity_poly.pdbx_seq_one_letter_code
_entity_poly.pdbx_strand_id
1 'polypeptide(L)'
;MNFLITEISKFLLFWVLSYVLGNWVFHRNVKVNYTRKIHHFSLLFIPLFFATYFPYDRSGVISLIGSLAFVWTLFPFIFREKNTVIQRCFLGIDRPEDRPHTLLWLFTQFLASIMVIIPIAIVSEVFFDIAWENIGLFVICLAMIGDGFAEPVGIRFGKRRYKTFALFTRKRYLRTVEGSLAALVSTLLVVIVFNGLFTS
;
A
#
# COMPACT_ATOMS: atom_id res chain seq x y z
N MET A 1 15.21 3.92 19.19
CA MET A 1 16.15 3.19 18.29
C MET A 1 16.74 4.20 17.30
N ASN A 2 17.96 3.96 16.77
CA ASN A 2 18.56 4.88 15.79
C ASN A 2 17.72 4.89 14.50
N PHE A 3 17.48 6.07 13.92
CA PHE A 3 16.74 6.27 12.67
C PHE A 3 17.21 5.31 11.56
N LEU A 4 18.52 5.26 11.29
CA LEU A 4 19.09 4.40 10.23
C LEU A 4 18.80 2.93 10.45
N ILE A 5 18.93 2.44 11.69
CA ILE A 5 18.65 1.03 12.01
C ILE A 5 17.18 0.71 11.77
N THR A 6 16.27 1.63 12.14
CA THR A 6 14.84 1.46 11.93
C THR A 6 14.50 1.38 10.44
N GLU A 7 15.02 2.31 9.63
CA GLU A 7 14.73 2.35 8.18
C GLU A 7 15.32 1.15 7.44
N ILE A 8 16.56 0.75 7.77
CA ILE A 8 17.19 -0.45 7.20
C ILE A 8 16.39 -1.71 7.59
N SER A 9 15.93 -1.81 8.84
CA SER A 9 15.15 -2.97 9.29
C SER A 9 13.79 -3.07 8.56
N LYS A 10 13.09 -1.96 8.37
CA LYS A 10 11.85 -1.91 7.56
C LYS A 10 12.11 -2.36 6.13
N PHE A 11 13.17 -1.83 5.52
CA PHE A 11 13.58 -2.18 4.17
C PHE A 11 13.89 -3.69 4.04
N LEU A 12 14.72 -4.24 4.94
CA LEU A 12 15.06 -5.67 4.93
C LEU A 12 13.82 -6.55 5.13
N LEU A 13 12.95 -6.21 6.09
CA LEU A 13 11.73 -6.98 6.33
C LEU A 13 10.81 -6.99 5.11
N PHE A 14 10.63 -5.85 4.45
CA PHE A 14 9.87 -5.76 3.21
C PHE A 14 10.47 -6.64 2.10
N TRP A 15 11.79 -6.64 1.93
CA TRP A 15 12.46 -7.42 0.90
C TRP A 15 12.45 -8.91 1.18
N VAL A 16 12.62 -9.33 2.43
CA VAL A 16 12.45 -10.74 2.83
C VAL A 16 11.01 -11.20 2.52
N LEU A 17 10.02 -10.41 2.91
CA LEU A 17 8.62 -10.71 2.60
C LEU A 17 8.39 -10.79 1.07
N SER A 18 8.91 -9.84 0.31
CA SER A 18 8.80 -9.82 -1.15
C SER A 18 9.40 -11.09 -1.78
N TYR A 19 10.54 -11.54 -1.29
CA TYR A 19 11.19 -12.77 -1.75
C TYR A 19 10.35 -14.01 -1.43
N VAL A 20 9.82 -14.11 -0.21
CA VAL A 20 8.94 -15.23 0.18
C VAL A 20 7.68 -15.27 -0.69
N LEU A 21 7.03 -14.14 -0.88
CA LEU A 21 5.82 -14.04 -1.70
C LEU A 21 6.09 -14.35 -3.18
N GLY A 22 7.22 -13.87 -3.71
CA GLY A 22 7.65 -14.21 -5.07
C GLY A 22 7.93 -15.73 -5.25
N ASN A 23 8.52 -16.37 -4.24
CA ASN A 23 8.72 -17.82 -4.24
C ASN A 23 7.38 -18.59 -4.13
N TRP A 24 6.39 -18.09 -3.40
CA TRP A 24 5.07 -18.70 -3.36
C TRP A 24 4.39 -18.68 -4.73
N VAL A 25 4.49 -17.57 -5.45
CA VAL A 25 4.00 -17.48 -6.83
C VAL A 25 4.74 -18.48 -7.73
N PHE A 26 6.05 -18.53 -7.63
CA PHE A 26 6.89 -19.36 -8.52
C PHE A 26 6.74 -20.87 -8.28
N HIS A 27 6.80 -21.31 -7.02
CA HIS A 27 6.83 -22.74 -6.67
C HIS A 27 5.45 -23.32 -6.34
N ARG A 28 4.52 -22.49 -5.85
CA ARG A 28 3.20 -22.93 -5.39
C ARG A 28 2.05 -22.45 -6.28
N ASN A 29 2.35 -21.73 -7.35
CA ASN A 29 1.36 -21.15 -8.27
C ASN A 29 0.27 -20.33 -7.54
N VAL A 30 0.63 -19.66 -6.43
CA VAL A 30 -0.27 -18.77 -5.72
C VAL A 30 -0.65 -17.60 -6.63
N LYS A 31 -1.93 -17.26 -6.68
CA LYS A 31 -2.38 -16.13 -7.52
C LYS A 31 -1.75 -14.83 -7.05
N VAL A 32 -1.12 -14.11 -7.98
CA VAL A 32 -0.44 -12.82 -7.73
C VAL A 32 -1.35 -11.79 -7.07
N ASN A 33 -2.65 -11.83 -7.34
CA ASN A 33 -3.63 -10.96 -6.71
C ASN A 33 -3.59 -11.01 -5.17
N TYR A 34 -3.36 -12.19 -4.57
CA TYR A 34 -3.23 -12.34 -3.12
C TYR A 34 -1.87 -11.86 -2.61
N THR A 35 -0.78 -12.28 -3.24
CA THR A 35 0.57 -11.86 -2.83
C THR A 35 0.75 -10.35 -2.96
N ARG A 36 0.20 -9.73 -4.00
CA ARG A 36 0.17 -8.28 -4.16
C ARG A 36 -0.58 -7.57 -3.03
N LYS A 37 -1.68 -8.14 -2.53
CA LYS A 37 -2.40 -7.55 -1.39
C LYS A 37 -1.64 -7.70 -0.09
N ILE A 38 -0.90 -8.79 0.10
CA ILE A 38 0.01 -8.92 1.24
C ILE A 38 1.11 -7.83 1.18
N HIS A 39 1.72 -7.59 0.01
CA HIS A 39 2.64 -6.47 -0.19
C HIS A 39 1.98 -5.11 0.12
N HIS A 40 0.77 -4.91 -0.39
CA HIS A 40 0.01 -3.70 -0.16
C HIS A 40 -0.19 -3.45 1.35
N PHE A 41 -0.65 -4.43 2.10
CA PHE A 41 -0.76 -4.33 3.54
C PHE A 41 0.58 -4.16 4.26
N SER A 42 1.67 -4.76 3.76
CA SER A 42 2.99 -4.60 4.35
C SER A 42 3.50 -3.16 4.29
N LEU A 43 3.13 -2.40 3.26
CA LEU A 43 3.43 -0.98 3.15
C LEU A 43 2.78 -0.12 4.26
N LEU A 44 1.70 -0.60 4.86
CA LEU A 44 1.05 0.02 6.01
C LEU A 44 1.58 -0.56 7.34
N PHE A 45 1.54 -1.88 7.48
CA PHE A 45 1.77 -2.52 8.77
C PHE A 45 3.24 -2.54 9.20
N ILE A 46 4.20 -2.62 8.27
CA ILE A 46 5.61 -2.56 8.62
C ILE A 46 5.98 -1.19 9.22
N PRO A 47 5.70 -0.04 8.58
CA PRO A 47 5.97 1.26 9.20
C PRO A 47 5.22 1.46 10.51
N LEU A 48 3.95 1.05 10.59
CA LEU A 48 3.14 1.18 11.80
C LEU A 48 3.72 0.36 12.97
N PHE A 49 4.13 -0.89 12.72
CA PHE A 49 4.78 -1.72 13.71
C PHE A 49 6.05 -1.05 14.26
N PHE A 50 6.93 -0.57 13.38
CA PHE A 50 8.15 0.11 13.82
C PHE A 50 7.85 1.45 14.52
N ALA A 51 6.83 2.16 14.11
CA ALA A 51 6.41 3.39 14.77
C ALA A 51 5.92 3.16 16.19
N THR A 52 5.24 2.04 16.43
CA THR A 52 4.66 1.69 17.73
C THR A 52 5.72 1.11 18.69
N TYR A 53 6.52 0.16 18.21
CA TYR A 53 7.42 -0.61 19.09
C TYR A 53 8.86 -0.10 19.12
N PHE A 54 9.28 0.66 18.11
CA PHE A 54 10.64 1.15 17.96
C PHE A 54 10.65 2.64 17.55
N PRO A 55 9.99 3.51 18.33
CA PRO A 55 9.92 4.91 17.99
C PRO A 55 11.33 5.54 17.99
N TYR A 56 11.57 6.42 17.06
CA TYR A 56 12.73 7.32 17.05
C TYR A 56 12.22 8.77 17.04
N ASP A 57 13.10 9.70 17.40
CA ASP A 57 12.73 11.12 17.37
C ASP A 57 12.39 11.54 15.93
N ARG A 58 11.16 12.02 15.76
CA ARG A 58 10.57 12.38 14.48
C ARG A 58 10.47 13.90 14.34
N SER A 59 11.59 14.61 14.37
CA SER A 59 11.57 15.99 13.91
C SER A 59 11.13 16.04 12.44
N GLY A 60 10.31 17.02 12.05
CA GLY A 60 9.56 17.07 10.80
C GLY A 60 10.29 16.59 9.53
N VAL A 61 11.55 17.03 9.33
CA VAL A 61 12.35 16.62 8.16
C VAL A 61 12.74 15.13 8.21
N ILE A 62 13.09 14.61 9.39
CA ILE A 62 13.49 13.20 9.57
C ILE A 62 12.29 12.27 9.32
N SER A 63 11.10 12.65 9.78
CA SER A 63 9.87 11.91 9.51
C SER A 63 9.56 11.85 8.01
N LEU A 64 9.71 12.97 7.31
CA LEU A 64 9.51 13.04 5.86
C LEU A 64 10.53 12.15 5.12
N ILE A 65 11.81 12.24 5.48
CA ILE A 65 12.87 11.41 4.87
C ILE A 65 12.57 9.92 5.11
N GLY A 66 12.16 9.52 6.33
CA GLY A 66 11.81 8.14 6.65
C GLY A 66 10.62 7.63 5.84
N SER A 67 9.60 8.46 5.68
CA SER A 67 8.43 8.11 4.87
C SER A 67 8.80 7.95 3.40
N LEU A 68 9.61 8.85 2.85
CA LEU A 68 10.14 8.76 1.50
C LEU A 68 11.09 7.58 1.33
N ALA A 69 11.96 7.30 2.31
CA ALA A 69 12.88 6.17 2.27
C ALA A 69 12.14 4.83 2.11
N PHE A 70 11.00 4.67 2.79
CA PHE A 70 10.18 3.45 2.63
C PHE A 70 9.60 3.29 1.22
N VAL A 71 9.32 4.37 0.53
CA VAL A 71 8.90 4.37 -0.87
C VAL A 71 9.97 3.84 -1.79
N TRP A 72 11.22 4.17 -1.51
CA TRP A 72 12.36 3.73 -2.28
C TRP A 72 12.54 2.21 -2.25
N THR A 73 11.79 1.49 -1.39
CA THR A 73 11.74 0.02 -1.44
C THR A 73 11.24 -0.52 -2.79
N LEU A 74 10.50 0.26 -3.56
CA LEU A 74 10.05 -0.12 -4.90
C LEU A 74 11.10 0.14 -5.99
N PHE A 75 12.08 1.02 -5.72
CA PHE A 75 13.07 1.43 -6.70
C PHE A 75 13.93 0.28 -7.25
N PRO A 76 14.42 -0.69 -6.43
CA PRO A 76 15.20 -1.80 -6.96
C PRO A 76 14.48 -2.66 -8.01
N PHE A 77 13.14 -2.66 -8.05
CA PHE A 77 12.39 -3.38 -9.08
C PHE A 77 12.67 -2.88 -10.52
N ILE A 78 13.25 -1.70 -10.69
CA ILE A 78 13.73 -1.21 -11.98
C ILE A 78 14.83 -2.16 -12.53
N PHE A 79 15.62 -2.77 -11.66
CA PHE A 79 16.71 -3.68 -12.01
C PHE A 79 16.29 -5.16 -12.11
N ARG A 80 14.99 -5.47 -12.10
CA ARG A 80 14.45 -6.84 -12.09
C ARG A 80 14.95 -7.72 -13.27
N GLU A 81 15.22 -7.11 -14.41
CA GLU A 81 15.70 -7.84 -15.61
C GLU A 81 17.18 -8.24 -15.49
N LYS A 82 17.94 -7.55 -14.63
CA LYS A 82 19.38 -7.78 -14.45
C LYS A 82 19.71 -8.64 -13.22
N ASN A 83 18.75 -8.90 -12.33
CA ASN A 83 18.99 -9.60 -11.09
C ASN A 83 17.88 -10.61 -10.81
N THR A 84 18.24 -11.87 -10.70
CA THR A 84 17.31 -12.99 -10.50
C THR A 84 16.57 -12.94 -9.16
N VAL A 85 17.19 -12.42 -8.10
CA VAL A 85 16.55 -12.25 -6.78
C VAL A 85 15.48 -11.16 -6.86
N ILE A 86 15.81 -10.01 -7.48
CA ILE A 86 14.87 -8.90 -7.66
C ILE A 86 13.72 -9.33 -8.57
N GLN A 87 14.02 -10.07 -9.64
CA GLN A 87 13.00 -10.65 -10.51
C GLN A 87 12.06 -11.57 -9.72
N ARG A 88 12.62 -12.41 -8.84
CA ARG A 88 11.83 -13.29 -7.98
C ARG A 88 10.90 -12.51 -7.06
N CYS A 89 11.41 -11.48 -6.40
CA CYS A 89 10.61 -10.59 -5.56
C CYS A 89 9.48 -9.91 -6.37
N PHE A 90 9.78 -9.47 -7.60
CA PHE A 90 8.83 -8.79 -8.47
C PHE A 90 7.66 -9.70 -8.88
N LEU A 91 7.87 -11.01 -9.04
CA LEU A 91 6.79 -11.95 -9.37
C LEU A 91 5.62 -11.90 -8.39
N GLY A 92 5.87 -11.57 -7.12
CA GLY A 92 4.82 -11.44 -6.10
C GLY A 92 3.85 -10.29 -6.30
N ILE A 93 4.17 -9.34 -7.18
CA ILE A 93 3.36 -8.14 -7.45
C ILE A 93 3.00 -7.95 -8.92
N ASP A 94 3.59 -8.73 -9.82
CA ASP A 94 3.48 -8.58 -11.27
C ASP A 94 2.25 -9.30 -11.83
N ARG A 95 1.08 -8.66 -11.76
CA ARG A 95 -0.16 -9.22 -12.31
C ARG A 95 -0.10 -9.31 -13.84
N PRO A 96 -0.58 -10.42 -14.42
CA PRO A 96 -0.65 -10.57 -15.87
C PRO A 96 -1.40 -9.45 -16.60
N GLU A 97 -2.49 -8.94 -15.99
CA GLU A 97 -3.31 -7.88 -16.56
C GLU A 97 -2.64 -6.50 -16.59
N ASP A 98 -1.62 -6.27 -15.77
CA ASP A 98 -0.87 -5.00 -15.70
C ASP A 98 0.36 -5.00 -16.60
N ARG A 99 0.77 -6.18 -17.12
CA ARG A 99 1.94 -6.31 -17.98
C ARG A 99 1.76 -5.60 -19.33
N PRO A 100 2.82 -5.03 -19.90
CA PRO A 100 4.22 -4.97 -19.41
C PRO A 100 4.47 -3.78 -18.46
N HIS A 101 3.44 -3.02 -18.09
CA HIS A 101 3.54 -1.73 -17.42
C HIS A 101 3.31 -1.79 -15.90
N THR A 102 3.43 -2.98 -15.28
CA THR A 102 3.17 -3.18 -13.84
C THR A 102 3.92 -2.18 -12.96
N LEU A 103 5.21 -1.96 -13.22
CA LEU A 103 6.02 -1.03 -12.43
C LEU A 103 5.56 0.42 -12.59
N LEU A 104 5.23 0.84 -13.81
CA LEU A 104 4.67 2.17 -14.09
C LEU A 104 3.36 2.37 -13.33
N TRP A 105 2.49 1.36 -13.32
CA TRP A 105 1.23 1.38 -12.56
C TRP A 105 1.47 1.56 -11.06
N LEU A 106 2.40 0.82 -10.48
CA LEU A 106 2.74 0.93 -9.06
C LEU A 106 3.24 2.34 -8.71
N PHE A 107 4.16 2.89 -9.51
CA PHE A 107 4.68 4.24 -9.29
C PHE A 107 3.62 5.32 -9.47
N THR A 108 2.75 5.22 -10.47
CA THR A 108 1.68 6.20 -10.69
C THR A 108 0.63 6.18 -9.60
N GLN A 109 0.23 4.99 -9.12
CA GLN A 109 -0.69 4.87 -7.97
C GLN A 109 -0.08 5.48 -6.71
N PHE A 110 1.20 5.23 -6.49
CA PHE A 110 1.92 5.78 -5.35
C PHE A 110 2.02 7.31 -5.43
N LEU A 111 2.44 7.85 -6.57
CA LEU A 111 2.52 9.29 -6.79
C LEU A 111 1.15 9.96 -6.64
N ALA A 112 0.10 9.37 -7.19
CA ALA A 112 -1.27 9.86 -7.05
C ALA A 112 -1.71 9.90 -5.57
N SER A 113 -1.35 8.87 -4.78
CA SER A 113 -1.65 8.85 -3.34
C SER A 113 -0.97 10.01 -2.60
N ILE A 114 0.30 10.27 -2.87
CA ILE A 114 1.04 11.40 -2.29
C ILE A 114 0.38 12.73 -2.66
N MET A 115 0.02 12.92 -3.94
CA MET A 115 -0.62 14.14 -4.43
C MET A 115 -1.99 14.40 -3.79
N VAL A 116 -2.65 13.39 -3.25
CA VAL A 116 -3.92 13.52 -2.53
C VAL A 116 -3.69 13.71 -1.03
N ILE A 117 -2.81 12.89 -0.44
CA ILE A 117 -2.59 12.86 1.01
C ILE A 117 -1.97 14.18 1.51
N ILE A 118 -0.96 14.69 0.81
CA ILE A 118 -0.25 15.92 1.25
C ILE A 118 -1.19 17.13 1.32
N PRO A 119 -1.99 17.48 0.29
CA PRO A 119 -2.91 18.60 0.39
C PRO A 119 -3.96 18.42 1.49
N ILE A 120 -4.51 17.21 1.66
CA ILE A 120 -5.47 16.93 2.72
C ILE A 120 -4.83 17.16 4.09
N ALA A 121 -3.61 16.68 4.31
CA ALA A 121 -2.91 16.84 5.57
C ALA A 121 -2.63 18.33 5.87
N ILE A 122 -2.16 19.11 4.89
CA ILE A 122 -1.92 20.55 5.02
C ILE A 122 -3.22 21.28 5.34
N VAL A 123 -4.31 21.02 4.61
CA VAL A 123 -5.62 21.66 4.84
C VAL A 123 -6.12 21.32 6.25
N SER A 124 -5.97 20.08 6.70
CA SER A 124 -6.42 19.64 8.02
C SER A 124 -5.66 20.33 9.15
N GLU A 125 -4.35 20.51 9.00
CA GLU A 125 -3.53 21.22 9.98
C GLU A 125 -3.85 22.72 10.01
N VAL A 126 -3.92 23.36 8.85
CA VAL A 126 -4.12 24.83 8.75
C VAL A 126 -5.52 25.27 9.14
N PHE A 127 -6.57 24.52 8.79
CA PHE A 127 -7.97 24.95 8.97
C PHE A 127 -8.68 24.26 10.13
N PHE A 128 -8.21 23.11 10.59
CA PHE A 128 -8.89 22.31 11.61
C PHE A 128 -8.03 22.02 12.85
N ASP A 129 -6.78 22.51 12.87
CA ASP A 129 -5.82 22.28 13.97
C ASP A 129 -5.61 20.79 14.30
N ILE A 130 -5.73 19.95 13.27
CA ILE A 130 -5.51 18.50 13.38
C ILE A 130 -4.08 18.21 12.89
N ALA A 131 -3.27 17.62 13.79
CA ALA A 131 -1.89 17.26 13.46
C ALA A 131 -1.83 16.42 12.18
N TRP A 132 -0.99 16.83 11.24
CA TRP A 132 -0.87 16.23 9.91
C TRP A 132 -0.54 14.73 9.95
N GLU A 133 0.19 14.27 10.99
CA GLU A 133 0.49 12.86 11.20
C GLU A 133 -0.78 12.02 11.41
N ASN A 134 -1.73 12.54 12.17
CA ASN A 134 -2.98 11.85 12.47
C ASN A 134 -3.85 11.73 11.23
N ILE A 135 -4.01 12.82 10.49
CA ILE A 135 -4.76 12.82 9.23
C ILE A 135 -4.05 11.98 8.16
N GLY A 136 -2.73 12.10 8.06
CA GLY A 136 -1.94 11.29 7.13
C GLY A 136 -2.15 9.79 7.39
N LEU A 137 -2.04 9.35 8.64
CA LEU A 137 -2.28 7.97 9.03
C LEU A 137 -3.72 7.53 8.72
N PHE A 138 -4.71 8.36 9.06
CA PHE A 138 -6.13 8.08 8.80
C PHE A 138 -6.40 7.88 7.29
N VAL A 139 -5.95 8.81 6.44
CA VAL A 139 -6.15 8.72 4.99
C VAL A 139 -5.43 7.51 4.39
N ILE A 140 -4.21 7.22 4.85
CA ILE A 140 -3.47 6.02 4.44
C ILE A 140 -4.25 4.75 4.85
N CYS A 141 -4.74 4.67 6.08
CA CYS A 141 -5.54 3.53 6.53
C CYS A 141 -6.82 3.36 5.71
N LEU A 142 -7.54 4.45 5.42
CA LEU A 142 -8.73 4.41 4.56
C LEU A 142 -8.42 3.83 3.18
N ALA A 143 -7.39 4.37 2.52
CA ALA A 143 -7.01 3.95 1.18
C ALA A 143 -6.51 2.50 1.16
N MET A 144 -5.61 2.14 2.09
CA MET A 144 -4.95 0.84 2.12
C MET A 144 -5.90 -0.29 2.52
N ILE A 145 -6.74 -0.07 3.53
CA ILE A 145 -7.69 -1.08 4.01
C ILE A 145 -8.84 -1.24 3.02
N GLY A 146 -9.41 -0.14 2.52
CA GLY A 146 -10.49 -0.17 1.54
C GLY A 146 -10.09 -0.91 0.25
N ASP A 147 -8.99 -0.54 -0.39
CA ASP A 147 -8.49 -1.24 -1.58
C ASP A 147 -7.96 -2.65 -1.24
N GLY A 148 -7.41 -2.83 -0.04
CA GLY A 148 -6.87 -4.10 0.42
C GLY A 148 -7.88 -5.24 0.39
N PHE A 149 -9.10 -5.01 0.88
CA PHE A 149 -10.15 -6.02 0.94
C PHE A 149 -10.99 -6.15 -0.34
N ALA A 150 -11.09 -5.10 -1.14
CA ALA A 150 -11.92 -5.08 -2.34
C ALA A 150 -11.60 -6.22 -3.32
N GLU A 151 -10.33 -6.42 -3.62
CA GLU A 151 -9.90 -7.39 -4.63
C GLU A 151 -9.98 -8.85 -4.16
N PRO A 152 -9.48 -9.24 -2.98
CA PRO A 152 -9.61 -10.62 -2.48
C PRO A 152 -11.06 -11.06 -2.32
N VAL A 153 -11.92 -10.19 -1.78
CA VAL A 153 -13.36 -10.48 -1.64
C VAL A 153 -14.03 -10.58 -3.01
N GLY A 154 -13.72 -9.66 -3.91
CA GLY A 154 -14.25 -9.68 -5.27
C GLY A 154 -13.84 -10.93 -6.07
N ILE A 155 -12.62 -11.44 -5.89
CA ILE A 155 -12.15 -12.68 -6.53
C ILE A 155 -12.83 -13.91 -5.94
N ARG A 156 -12.98 -13.98 -4.61
CA ARG A 156 -13.49 -15.16 -3.93
C ARG A 156 -15.02 -15.26 -3.91
N PHE A 157 -15.70 -14.14 -3.71
CA PHE A 157 -17.14 -14.07 -3.48
C PHE A 157 -17.92 -13.32 -4.55
N GLY A 158 -17.21 -12.69 -5.52
CA GLY A 158 -17.83 -11.84 -6.54
C GLY A 158 -18.70 -12.60 -7.51
N LYS A 159 -20.00 -12.39 -7.43
CA LYS A 159 -21.02 -12.97 -8.33
C LYS A 159 -21.51 -11.96 -9.37
N ARG A 160 -21.74 -10.71 -8.95
CA ARG A 160 -22.27 -9.63 -9.79
C ARG A 160 -21.10 -8.78 -10.32
N ARG A 161 -20.85 -8.85 -11.64
CA ARG A 161 -19.75 -8.17 -12.31
C ARG A 161 -20.24 -6.92 -13.04
N TYR A 162 -19.43 -5.85 -13.00
CA TYR A 162 -19.64 -4.65 -13.78
C TYR A 162 -18.32 -4.14 -14.37
N LYS A 163 -18.40 -3.31 -15.43
CA LYS A 163 -17.23 -2.77 -16.11
C LYS A 163 -16.98 -1.34 -15.63
N THR A 164 -15.75 -1.05 -15.24
CA THR A 164 -15.28 0.31 -14.88
C THR A 164 -14.30 0.82 -15.89
N PHE A 165 -14.26 2.15 -16.03
CA PHE A 165 -13.20 2.82 -16.77
C PHE A 165 -11.96 2.92 -15.88
N ALA A 166 -10.77 2.81 -16.48
CA ALA A 166 -9.53 3.18 -15.82
C ALA A 166 -9.10 4.55 -16.35
N LEU A 167 -8.71 5.44 -15.43
CA LEU A 167 -8.15 6.74 -15.77
C LEU A 167 -6.94 6.56 -16.70
N PHE A 168 -6.86 7.40 -17.73
CA PHE A 168 -5.77 7.42 -18.71
C PHE A 168 -5.60 6.18 -19.60
N THR A 169 -6.55 5.22 -19.58
CA THR A 169 -6.53 4.07 -20.47
C THR A 169 -7.89 3.84 -21.12
N ARG A 170 -7.90 3.25 -22.33
CA ARG A 170 -9.14 2.79 -22.98
C ARG A 170 -9.60 1.40 -22.47
N LYS A 171 -8.83 0.75 -21.59
CA LYS A 171 -9.17 -0.55 -21.04
C LYS A 171 -10.31 -0.43 -20.04
N ARG A 172 -11.26 -1.37 -20.11
CA ARG A 172 -12.32 -1.53 -19.11
C ARG A 172 -11.95 -2.70 -18.20
N TYR A 173 -11.98 -2.46 -16.90
CA TYR A 173 -11.71 -3.50 -15.91
C TYR A 173 -13.00 -4.06 -15.36
N LEU A 174 -13.02 -5.38 -15.17
CA LEU A 174 -14.13 -6.06 -14.50
C LEU A 174 -13.98 -5.89 -12.99
N ARG A 175 -15.01 -5.37 -12.35
CA ARG A 175 -15.14 -5.27 -10.89
C ARG A 175 -16.36 -6.06 -10.44
N THR A 176 -16.49 -6.31 -9.15
CA THR A 176 -17.63 -7.00 -8.55
C THR A 176 -18.29 -6.12 -7.50
N VAL A 177 -19.62 -6.23 -7.40
CA VAL A 177 -20.41 -5.50 -6.40
C VAL A 177 -19.96 -5.90 -5.00
N GLU A 178 -19.70 -7.17 -4.77
CA GLU A 178 -19.27 -7.73 -3.49
C GLU A 178 -17.88 -7.16 -3.08
N GLY A 179 -16.95 -7.03 -4.04
CA GLY A 179 -15.67 -6.38 -3.79
C GLY A 179 -15.82 -4.90 -3.44
N SER A 180 -16.71 -4.18 -4.10
CA SER A 180 -16.99 -2.77 -3.80
C SER A 180 -17.67 -2.60 -2.43
N LEU A 181 -18.58 -3.50 -2.06
CA LEU A 181 -19.17 -3.51 -0.72
C LEU A 181 -18.11 -3.81 0.36
N ALA A 182 -17.20 -4.74 0.11
CA ALA A 182 -16.11 -5.01 1.04
C ALA A 182 -15.22 -3.77 1.25
N ALA A 183 -14.91 -3.03 0.18
CA ALA A 183 -14.20 -1.75 0.29
C ALA A 183 -14.97 -0.75 1.17
N LEU A 184 -16.27 -0.56 0.91
CA LEU A 184 -17.10 0.35 1.67
C LEU A 184 -17.16 -0.03 3.15
N VAL A 185 -17.45 -1.30 3.47
CA VAL A 185 -17.55 -1.76 4.85
C VAL A 185 -16.22 -1.63 5.59
N SER A 186 -15.10 -2.05 4.97
CA SER A 186 -13.79 -1.93 5.59
C SER A 186 -13.37 -0.48 5.81
N THR A 187 -13.71 0.42 4.90
CA THR A 187 -13.48 1.86 5.04
C THR A 187 -14.31 2.45 6.19
N LEU A 188 -15.59 2.09 6.29
CA LEU A 188 -16.46 2.50 7.41
C LEU A 188 -15.93 2.01 8.77
N LEU A 189 -15.42 0.79 8.84
CA LEU A 189 -14.79 0.27 10.06
C LEU A 189 -13.57 1.11 10.47
N VAL A 190 -12.73 1.52 9.51
CA VAL A 190 -11.61 2.44 9.79
C VAL A 190 -12.11 3.75 10.37
N VAL A 191 -13.15 4.35 9.77
CA VAL A 191 -13.74 5.61 10.28
C VAL A 191 -14.23 5.45 11.71
N ILE A 192 -14.95 4.36 12.03
CA ILE A 192 -15.47 4.11 13.37
C ILE A 192 -14.32 3.95 14.38
N VAL A 193 -13.29 3.17 14.04
CA VAL A 193 -12.13 2.96 14.93
C VAL A 193 -11.39 4.28 15.18
N PHE A 194 -11.13 5.06 14.14
CA PHE A 194 -10.45 6.35 14.31
C PHE A 194 -11.30 7.36 15.07
N ASN A 195 -12.61 7.42 14.81
CA ASN A 195 -13.50 8.30 15.59
C ASN A 195 -13.45 7.97 17.10
N GLY A 196 -13.46 6.68 17.45
CA GLY A 196 -13.29 6.26 18.85
C GLY A 196 -11.95 6.66 19.47
N LEU A 197 -10.87 6.72 18.67
CA LEU A 197 -9.54 7.15 19.13
C LEU A 197 -9.41 8.66 19.29
N PHE A 198 -10.17 9.47 18.52
CA PHE A 198 -10.14 10.93 18.60
C PHE A 198 -11.12 11.50 19.63
N THR A 199 -12.10 10.71 20.08
CA THR A 199 -13.12 11.14 21.06
C THR A 199 -12.83 10.67 22.48
N SER A 200 -11.82 9.84 22.67
CA SER A 200 -11.34 9.36 23.98
C SER A 200 -10.18 10.20 24.50
#